data_4f1e61ebb65b28786227fc33fc0d3c8c
#
_entry.id   4f1e61ebb65b28786227fc33fc0d3c8c
#
_cell.length_a   1.000
_cell.length_b   1.000
_cell.length_c   1.000
_cell.angle_alpha   90.00
_cell.angle_beta   90.00
_cell.angle_gamma   90.00
#
_symmetry.space_group_name_H-M   'P 1'
#
loop_
_entity.id
_entity.type
_entity.pdbx_description
1 polymer ?
#
loop_
_entity_poly.entity_id
_entity_poly.type
_entity_poly.pdbx_seq_one_letter_code
_entity_poly.pdbx_strand_id
1 'polypeptide(L)'
;MYAKALVTALLGATAVSAHGFVEKITAGGQTITNYNPSTAPYANPKPETPGWNADQPDLGFVSPSAANNPDIICHKSATPGKKSVTVAAGEKITLAWNTWPDSHKGPVIEYLAKCSGDCSSATKTNLKFFKISEKGLSGGKWAAEELISNGNKWEVTIPSDIAAGNYVLRHEIIALHSAGQQNGAQFYPQCINLQVTGGGSANPSGVAGTSLYTATDKGVLFDIYSGATSYPIPGPAVYSSKKRRSHARDIVVAN
;
A
#
# COMPACT_ATOMS: atom_id res chain seq x y z
N MET A 1 44.53 37.04 34.33
CA MET A 1 43.13 36.62 34.28
C MET A 1 42.88 36.05 32.88
N TYR A 2 42.78 34.73 32.75
CA TYR A 2 42.53 34.08 31.45
C TYR A 2 41.05 33.72 31.39
N ALA A 3 40.28 34.35 30.50
CA ALA A 3 38.89 34.01 30.23
C ALA A 3 38.87 32.76 29.37
N LYS A 4 38.29 31.66 29.87
CA LYS A 4 38.00 30.44 29.14
C LYS A 4 36.67 30.65 28.38
N ALA A 5 36.75 30.75 27.05
CA ALA A 5 35.56 30.72 26.18
C ALA A 5 35.02 29.29 26.12
N LEU A 6 33.83 29.06 26.63
CA LEU A 6 33.08 27.82 26.38
C LEU A 6 32.46 27.91 24.96
N VAL A 7 32.94 27.08 24.05
CA VAL A 7 32.29 26.86 22.76
C VAL A 7 31.22 25.79 22.98
N THR A 8 29.96 26.20 23.03
CA THR A 8 28.80 25.26 23.06
C THR A 8 28.54 24.82 21.61
N ALA A 9 28.97 23.62 21.27
CA ALA A 9 28.56 22.99 20.00
C ALA A 9 27.09 22.59 20.10
N LEU A 10 26.19 23.30 19.44
CA LEU A 10 24.83 22.84 19.17
C LEU A 10 24.91 21.69 18.14
N LEU A 11 24.87 20.47 18.63
CA LEU A 11 24.58 19.29 17.82
C LEU A 11 23.12 19.40 17.38
N GLY A 12 22.89 19.89 16.16
CA GLY A 12 21.58 19.82 15.52
C GLY A 12 21.19 18.35 15.34
N ALA A 13 20.30 17.84 16.18
CA ALA A 13 19.68 16.55 15.94
C ALA A 13 18.83 16.67 14.69
N THR A 14 19.32 16.17 13.56
CA THR A 14 18.49 15.92 12.38
C THR A 14 17.52 14.80 12.77
N ALA A 15 16.24 15.13 12.88
CA ALA A 15 15.19 14.12 13.05
C ALA A 15 15.21 13.25 11.77
N VAL A 16 15.86 12.10 11.84
CA VAL A 16 15.76 11.07 10.79
C VAL A 16 14.37 10.48 10.93
N SER A 17 13.47 10.80 10.00
CA SER A 17 12.17 10.11 9.91
C SER A 17 12.46 8.65 9.60
N ALA A 18 12.23 7.77 10.59
CA ALA A 18 12.46 6.33 10.47
C ALA A 18 11.40 5.62 9.61
N HIS A 19 10.36 6.33 9.17
CA HIS A 19 9.21 5.79 8.44
C HIS A 19 8.69 6.81 7.44
N GLY A 20 7.92 6.33 6.44
CA GLY A 20 7.38 7.15 5.37
C GLY A 20 5.88 6.97 5.15
N PHE A 21 5.37 7.73 4.19
CA PHE A 21 4.01 7.64 3.67
C PHE A 21 4.03 7.93 2.16
N VAL A 22 2.97 7.53 1.45
CA VAL A 22 2.80 7.89 0.03
C VAL A 22 2.50 9.39 -0.06
N GLU A 23 3.48 10.15 -0.53
CA GLU A 23 3.40 11.62 -0.63
C GLU A 23 2.73 12.08 -1.93
N LYS A 24 3.00 11.38 -3.04
CA LYS A 24 2.52 11.75 -4.38
C LYS A 24 1.99 10.53 -5.13
N ILE A 25 1.00 10.77 -5.96
CA ILE A 25 0.35 9.78 -6.81
C ILE A 25 0.37 10.31 -8.24
N THR A 26 0.88 9.51 -9.18
CA THR A 26 0.88 9.88 -10.60
C THR A 26 0.05 8.86 -11.39
N ALA A 27 -0.95 9.35 -12.13
CA ALA A 27 -1.79 8.57 -13.03
C ALA A 27 -2.21 9.45 -14.22
N GLY A 28 -2.32 8.88 -15.42
CA GLY A 28 -2.72 9.63 -16.62
C GLY A 28 -1.84 10.85 -16.91
N GLY A 29 -0.55 10.82 -16.58
CA GLY A 29 0.39 11.94 -16.74
C GLY A 29 0.24 13.07 -15.71
N GLN A 30 -0.68 12.98 -14.76
CA GLN A 30 -0.89 13.97 -13.71
C GLN A 30 -0.33 13.49 -12.38
N THR A 31 0.34 14.38 -11.64
CA THR A 31 0.83 14.11 -10.29
C THR A 31 -0.02 14.89 -9.27
N ILE A 32 -0.54 14.17 -8.30
CA ILE A 32 -1.43 14.67 -7.25
C ILE A 32 -0.71 14.51 -5.90
N THR A 33 -0.71 15.55 -5.07
CA THR A 33 -0.24 15.46 -3.69
C THR A 33 -1.24 14.65 -2.87
N ASN A 34 -0.70 13.71 -2.09
CA ASN A 34 -1.48 12.83 -1.23
C ASN A 34 -1.60 13.38 0.20
N TYR A 35 -2.30 12.66 1.08
CA TYR A 35 -2.44 13.03 2.48
C TYR A 35 -1.10 12.92 3.22
N ASN A 36 -0.71 14.01 3.90
CA ASN A 36 0.47 14.01 4.77
C ASN A 36 0.01 13.92 6.24
N PRO A 37 0.20 12.78 6.92
CA PRO A 37 -0.30 12.56 8.28
C PRO A 37 0.38 13.44 9.33
N SER A 38 1.59 13.96 9.06
CA SER A 38 2.30 14.80 10.01
C SER A 38 1.87 16.27 9.98
N THR A 39 1.31 16.75 8.86
CA THR A 39 0.97 18.17 8.70
C THR A 39 -0.52 18.42 8.44
N ALA A 40 -1.19 17.53 7.69
CA ALA A 40 -2.60 17.71 7.31
C ALA A 40 -3.58 17.81 8.49
N PRO A 41 -3.39 17.12 9.62
CA PRO A 41 -4.28 17.27 10.79
C PRO A 41 -4.33 18.68 11.34
N TYR A 42 -3.24 19.45 11.18
CA TYR A 42 -3.07 20.81 11.71
C TYR A 42 -3.36 21.90 10.66
N ALA A 43 -3.60 21.53 9.42
CA ALA A 43 -3.89 22.48 8.34
C ALA A 43 -5.31 23.07 8.45
N ASN A 44 -5.45 24.36 8.10
CA ASN A 44 -6.74 25.04 8.02
C ASN A 44 -6.82 25.87 6.72
N PRO A 45 -7.65 25.52 5.75
CA PRO A 45 -8.53 24.35 5.74
C PRO A 45 -7.75 23.03 5.62
N LYS A 46 -8.35 21.91 6.06
CA LYS A 46 -7.78 20.59 5.86
C LYS A 46 -7.69 20.26 4.37
N PRO A 47 -6.57 19.66 3.89
CA PRO A 47 -6.42 19.35 2.48
C PRO A 47 -7.37 18.21 2.06
N GLU A 48 -8.00 18.39 0.91
CA GLU A 48 -8.79 17.36 0.26
C GLU A 48 -7.90 16.55 -0.69
N THR A 49 -7.64 15.32 -0.35
CA THR A 49 -6.75 14.40 -1.08
C THR A 49 -7.46 13.10 -1.44
N PRO A 50 -6.94 12.32 -2.41
CA PRO A 50 -7.43 10.99 -2.69
C PRO A 50 -7.00 9.96 -1.62
N GLY A 51 -5.90 10.23 -0.90
CA GLY A 51 -5.46 9.40 0.20
C GLY A 51 -6.34 9.49 1.43
N TRP A 52 -6.47 8.37 2.13
CA TRP A 52 -7.23 8.32 3.36
C TRP A 52 -6.49 9.05 4.49
N ASN A 53 -7.24 9.75 5.31
CA ASN A 53 -6.72 10.55 6.41
C ASN A 53 -6.46 9.66 7.62
N ALA A 54 -5.23 9.17 7.76
CA ALA A 54 -4.82 8.33 8.87
C ALA A 54 -4.25 9.16 10.02
N ASP A 55 -4.54 8.76 11.26
CA ASP A 55 -4.00 9.37 12.47
C ASP A 55 -2.68 8.70 12.86
N GLN A 56 -1.61 9.13 12.21
CA GLN A 56 -0.24 8.63 12.42
C GLN A 56 0.79 9.77 12.28
N PRO A 57 0.73 10.82 13.12
CA PRO A 57 1.63 11.97 12.97
C PRO A 57 3.10 11.61 13.20
N ASP A 58 3.37 10.52 13.91
CA ASP A 58 4.68 9.92 14.13
C ASP A 58 5.17 9.04 12.96
N LEU A 59 4.36 8.91 11.88
CA LEU A 59 4.58 8.01 10.74
C LEU A 59 4.74 6.53 11.16
N GLY A 60 4.26 6.15 12.33
CA GLY A 60 4.36 4.80 12.87
C GLY A 60 3.61 3.74 12.08
N PHE A 61 3.48 2.56 12.62
CA PHE A 61 2.94 1.35 11.96
C PHE A 61 1.74 0.78 12.70
N VAL A 62 1.06 -0.18 12.06
CA VAL A 62 0.09 -1.07 12.68
C VAL A 62 0.80 -2.37 13.09
N SER A 63 0.68 -2.76 14.36
CA SER A 63 1.31 -3.97 14.89
C SER A 63 0.59 -5.25 14.45
N PRO A 64 1.26 -6.40 14.32
CA PRO A 64 0.61 -7.69 14.08
C PRO A 64 -0.45 -8.06 15.11
N SER A 65 -0.31 -7.63 16.35
CA SER A 65 -1.36 -7.81 17.39
C SER A 65 -2.68 -7.10 17.04
N ALA A 66 -2.65 -6.12 16.12
CA ALA A 66 -3.81 -5.42 15.60
C ALA A 66 -4.20 -5.85 14.17
N ALA A 67 -3.71 -7.00 13.68
CA ALA A 67 -3.99 -7.48 12.32
C ALA A 67 -5.49 -7.75 12.05
N ASN A 68 -6.29 -7.97 13.09
CA ASN A 68 -7.75 -8.11 13.01
C ASN A 68 -8.51 -6.84 13.44
N ASN A 69 -7.82 -5.74 13.75
CA ASN A 69 -8.41 -4.45 14.09
C ASN A 69 -8.70 -3.63 12.81
N PRO A 70 -9.74 -2.78 12.77
CA PRO A 70 -9.98 -1.89 11.63
C PRO A 70 -8.81 -1.00 11.21
N ASP A 71 -7.80 -0.78 12.05
CA ASP A 71 -6.61 -0.02 11.71
C ASP A 71 -5.72 -0.68 10.67
N ILE A 72 -5.76 -2.02 10.54
CA ILE A 72 -5.01 -2.74 9.50
C ILE A 72 -5.50 -2.41 8.09
N ILE A 73 -6.74 -1.90 7.94
CA ILE A 73 -7.35 -1.68 6.63
C ILE A 73 -6.65 -0.54 5.89
N CYS A 74 -6.62 0.67 6.51
CA CYS A 74 -6.11 1.89 5.88
C CYS A 74 -5.27 2.72 6.87
N HIS A 75 -4.63 2.09 7.85
CA HIS A 75 -3.89 2.68 8.97
C HIS A 75 -4.80 3.17 10.12
N LYS A 76 -4.13 3.67 11.19
CA LYS A 76 -4.75 4.07 12.45
C LYS A 76 -5.85 5.10 12.24
N SER A 77 -7.03 4.80 12.75
CA SER A 77 -8.23 5.68 12.75
C SER A 77 -8.57 6.29 11.38
N ALA A 78 -8.10 5.69 10.27
CA ALA A 78 -8.22 6.25 8.94
C ALA A 78 -9.67 6.48 8.52
N THR A 79 -9.91 7.65 7.92
CA THR A 79 -11.17 8.06 7.29
C THR A 79 -10.97 8.30 5.79
N PRO A 80 -11.99 8.09 4.94
CA PRO A 80 -11.86 8.23 3.50
C PRO A 80 -11.36 9.60 3.04
N GLY A 81 -10.49 9.61 2.04
CA GLY A 81 -10.12 10.81 1.30
C GLY A 81 -11.31 11.42 0.58
N LYS A 82 -11.26 12.73 0.33
CA LYS A 82 -12.38 13.48 -0.28
C LYS A 82 -12.34 13.51 -1.80
N LYS A 83 -11.20 13.15 -2.40
CA LYS A 83 -10.99 13.10 -3.86
C LYS A 83 -10.74 11.68 -4.31
N SER A 84 -10.75 11.47 -5.62
CA SER A 84 -10.35 10.21 -6.26
C SER A 84 -9.36 10.48 -7.38
N VAL A 85 -8.48 9.52 -7.64
CA VAL A 85 -7.59 9.52 -8.81
C VAL A 85 -8.29 8.78 -9.93
N THR A 86 -8.44 9.40 -11.10
CA THR A 86 -8.96 8.72 -12.29
C THR A 86 -7.83 7.94 -12.95
N VAL A 87 -8.07 6.67 -13.26
CA VAL A 87 -7.14 5.78 -13.95
C VAL A 87 -7.91 4.79 -14.81
N ALA A 88 -7.42 4.49 -16.01
CA ALA A 88 -8.06 3.46 -16.85
C ALA A 88 -7.66 2.05 -16.37
N ALA A 89 -8.57 1.10 -16.51
CA ALA A 89 -8.24 -0.31 -16.30
C ALA A 89 -7.15 -0.75 -17.29
N GLY A 90 -6.14 -1.45 -16.81
CA GLY A 90 -4.93 -1.80 -17.55
C GLY A 90 -3.80 -0.78 -17.45
N GLU A 91 -4.07 0.42 -17.02
CA GLU A 91 -3.07 1.47 -16.84
C GLU A 91 -2.30 1.34 -15.53
N LYS A 92 -1.19 2.08 -15.45
CA LYS A 92 -0.34 2.14 -14.27
C LYS A 92 -0.59 3.40 -13.46
N ILE A 93 -0.48 3.25 -12.14
CA ILE A 93 -0.41 4.34 -11.17
C ILE A 93 0.95 4.26 -10.47
N THR A 94 1.62 5.39 -10.32
CA THR A 94 2.89 5.46 -9.58
C THR A 94 2.65 6.08 -8.21
N LEU A 95 3.07 5.38 -7.17
CA LEU A 95 3.02 5.80 -5.78
C LEU A 95 4.42 6.21 -5.35
N ALA A 96 4.60 7.47 -4.98
CA ALA A 96 5.88 7.99 -4.51
C ALA A 96 5.84 8.20 -2.99
N TRP A 97 6.66 7.46 -2.28
CA TRP A 97 6.90 7.64 -0.85
C TRP A 97 7.84 8.82 -0.62
N ASN A 98 7.63 9.58 0.44
CA ASN A 98 8.54 10.65 0.83
C ASN A 98 9.92 10.11 1.20
N THR A 99 9.97 8.95 1.86
CA THR A 99 11.19 8.21 2.22
C THR A 99 10.84 6.77 2.59
N TRP A 100 11.83 5.86 2.54
CA TRP A 100 11.76 4.53 3.12
C TRP A 100 13.13 4.12 3.64
N PRO A 101 13.27 3.60 4.89
CA PRO A 101 14.57 3.23 5.45
C PRO A 101 15.11 1.92 4.85
N ASP A 102 16.41 1.88 4.55
CA ASP A 102 17.08 0.68 4.00
C ASP A 102 16.96 -0.55 4.91
N SER A 103 16.88 -0.34 6.22
CA SER A 103 16.72 -1.42 7.19
C SER A 103 15.33 -2.07 7.17
N HIS A 104 14.32 -1.39 6.63
CA HIS A 104 12.92 -1.83 6.65
C HIS A 104 12.61 -2.72 5.44
N LYS A 105 13.37 -3.83 5.30
CA LYS A 105 13.20 -4.83 4.26
C LYS A 105 11.86 -5.55 4.39
N GLY A 106 11.26 -5.91 3.25
CA GLY A 106 10.02 -6.66 3.25
C GLY A 106 9.25 -6.58 1.92
N PRO A 107 8.05 -7.19 1.87
CA PRO A 107 7.21 -7.20 0.68
C PRO A 107 6.50 -5.87 0.46
N VAL A 108 6.08 -5.67 -0.79
CA VAL A 108 5.10 -4.67 -1.23
C VAL A 108 3.89 -5.41 -1.78
N ILE A 109 2.68 -5.06 -1.32
CA ILE A 109 1.44 -5.78 -1.64
C ILE A 109 0.35 -4.78 -2.00
N GLU A 110 -0.41 -5.10 -3.05
CA GLU A 110 -1.47 -4.26 -3.58
C GLU A 110 -2.82 -4.96 -3.55
N TYR A 111 -3.82 -4.25 -3.09
CA TYR A 111 -5.21 -4.72 -3.07
C TYR A 111 -6.15 -3.67 -3.67
N LEU A 112 -7.25 -4.12 -4.24
CA LEU A 112 -8.39 -3.27 -4.58
C LEU A 112 -9.63 -3.73 -3.83
N ALA A 113 -10.48 -2.78 -3.44
CA ALA A 113 -11.82 -3.02 -2.96
C ALA A 113 -12.81 -2.10 -3.67
N LYS A 114 -13.88 -2.66 -4.23
CA LYS A 114 -14.92 -1.87 -4.90
C LYS A 114 -15.79 -1.16 -3.87
N CYS A 115 -16.03 0.12 -4.06
CA CYS A 115 -16.96 0.91 -3.27
C CYS A 115 -18.40 0.69 -3.78
N SER A 116 -19.39 0.70 -2.88
CA SER A 116 -20.81 0.63 -3.26
C SER A 116 -21.35 1.93 -3.89
N GLY A 117 -20.56 3.00 -3.82
CA GLY A 117 -20.85 4.33 -4.36
C GLY A 117 -19.57 5.14 -4.42
N ASP A 118 -19.60 6.40 -4.03
CA ASP A 118 -18.40 7.22 -3.90
C ASP A 118 -17.56 6.72 -2.72
N CYS A 119 -16.24 6.51 -2.98
CA CYS A 119 -15.32 6.04 -1.96
C CYS A 119 -15.10 7.06 -0.83
N SER A 120 -15.37 8.34 -1.05
CA SER A 120 -15.31 9.37 0.01
C SER A 120 -16.32 9.17 1.14
N SER A 121 -17.33 8.32 0.90
CA SER A 121 -18.36 7.92 1.88
C SER A 121 -18.24 6.45 2.31
N ALA A 122 -17.16 5.76 1.93
CA ALA A 122 -17.00 4.35 2.22
C ALA A 122 -16.82 4.08 3.72
N THR A 123 -17.50 3.04 4.22
CA THR A 123 -17.23 2.49 5.55
C THR A 123 -16.12 1.44 5.42
N LYS A 124 -14.94 1.69 6.00
CA LYS A 124 -13.74 0.85 5.79
C LYS A 124 -13.96 -0.63 6.11
N THR A 125 -14.75 -0.95 7.13
CA THR A 125 -15.03 -2.32 7.55
C THR A 125 -15.94 -3.09 6.58
N ASN A 126 -16.66 -2.39 5.68
CA ASN A 126 -17.50 -3.00 4.66
C ASN A 126 -16.73 -3.36 3.38
N LEU A 127 -15.52 -2.80 3.21
CA LEU A 127 -14.69 -3.04 2.03
C LEU A 127 -14.20 -4.50 1.99
N LYS A 128 -14.27 -5.09 0.78
CA LYS A 128 -13.76 -6.44 0.50
C LYS A 128 -12.60 -6.33 -0.47
N PHE A 129 -11.42 -6.70 0.01
CA PHE A 129 -10.16 -6.53 -0.71
C PHE A 129 -9.79 -7.80 -1.48
N PHE A 130 -9.43 -7.67 -2.74
CA PHE A 130 -8.77 -8.69 -3.55
C PHE A 130 -7.37 -8.23 -3.92
N LYS A 131 -6.40 -9.13 -3.83
CA LYS A 131 -5.01 -8.81 -4.10
C LYS A 131 -4.80 -8.71 -5.61
N ILE A 132 -4.18 -7.63 -6.08
CA ILE A 132 -3.91 -7.39 -7.49
C ILE A 132 -2.44 -7.58 -7.86
N SER A 133 -1.53 -7.36 -6.93
CA SER A 133 -0.12 -7.68 -7.09
C SER A 133 0.57 -7.87 -5.75
N GLU A 134 1.70 -8.54 -5.79
CA GLU A 134 2.58 -8.73 -4.64
C GLU A 134 4.02 -8.93 -5.10
N LYS A 135 4.97 -8.45 -4.32
CA LYS A 135 6.37 -8.74 -4.50
C LYS A 135 7.05 -8.87 -3.13
N GLY A 136 7.85 -9.88 -2.94
CA GLY A 136 8.58 -10.16 -1.71
C GLY A 136 10.08 -10.23 -1.95
N LEU A 137 10.71 -11.34 -1.55
CA LEU A 137 12.12 -11.63 -1.78
C LEU A 137 12.30 -12.30 -3.14
N SER A 138 13.11 -11.72 -4.01
CA SER A 138 13.43 -12.27 -5.34
C SER A 138 14.89 -11.98 -5.69
N GLY A 139 15.65 -13.02 -6.04
CA GLY A 139 17.08 -12.88 -6.37
C GLY A 139 17.92 -12.25 -5.25
N GLY A 140 17.56 -12.50 -3.99
CA GLY A 140 18.24 -11.93 -2.82
C GLY A 140 17.89 -10.48 -2.51
N LYS A 141 16.96 -9.85 -3.25
CA LYS A 141 16.53 -8.46 -3.07
C LYS A 141 15.06 -8.40 -2.65
N TRP A 142 14.74 -7.62 -1.64
CA TRP A 142 13.38 -7.36 -1.18
C TRP A 142 12.68 -6.31 -2.03
N ALA A 143 11.36 -6.39 -2.13
CA ALA A 143 10.56 -5.39 -2.85
C ALA A 143 10.75 -3.96 -2.28
N ALA A 144 10.88 -3.82 -0.97
CA ALA A 144 11.18 -2.54 -0.34
C ALA A 144 12.54 -1.95 -0.76
N GLU A 145 13.57 -2.79 -0.97
CA GLU A 145 14.87 -2.35 -1.50
C GLU A 145 14.77 -1.92 -2.97
N GLU A 146 13.88 -2.57 -3.75
CA GLU A 146 13.60 -2.15 -5.12
C GLU A 146 12.89 -0.80 -5.15
N LEU A 147 11.89 -0.59 -4.29
CA LEU A 147 11.21 0.71 -4.13
C LEU A 147 12.22 1.83 -3.87
N ILE A 148 13.16 1.64 -2.92
CA ILE A 148 14.22 2.60 -2.62
C ILE A 148 15.09 2.85 -3.86
N SER A 149 15.52 1.79 -4.55
CA SER A 149 16.37 1.89 -5.75
C SER A 149 15.67 2.64 -6.88
N ASN A 150 14.33 2.62 -6.93
CA ASN A 150 13.51 3.36 -7.89
C ASN A 150 13.17 4.79 -7.41
N GLY A 151 13.94 5.35 -6.48
CA GLY A 151 13.71 6.68 -5.92
C GLY A 151 12.45 6.76 -5.06
N ASN A 152 12.21 5.75 -4.24
CA ASN A 152 11.02 5.58 -3.39
C ASN A 152 9.70 5.55 -4.18
N LYS A 153 9.71 5.05 -5.41
CA LYS A 153 8.53 4.94 -6.27
C LYS A 153 8.15 3.49 -6.51
N TRP A 154 6.86 3.24 -6.54
CA TRP A 154 6.27 1.94 -6.82
C TRP A 154 5.17 2.06 -7.86
N GLU A 155 5.21 1.19 -8.89
CA GLU A 155 4.19 1.15 -9.93
C GLU A 155 3.17 0.05 -9.66
N VAL A 156 1.90 0.40 -9.76
CA VAL A 156 0.76 -0.50 -9.60
C VAL A 156 -0.02 -0.54 -10.91
N THR A 157 -0.19 -1.72 -11.50
CA THR A 157 -1.03 -1.89 -12.69
C THR A 157 -2.44 -2.26 -12.26
N ILE A 158 -3.42 -1.48 -12.70
CA ILE A 158 -4.84 -1.79 -12.46
C ILE A 158 -5.25 -2.94 -13.39
N PRO A 159 -5.89 -4.01 -12.90
CA PRO A 159 -6.31 -5.12 -13.76
C PRO A 159 -7.21 -4.64 -14.91
N SER A 160 -6.92 -5.08 -16.13
CA SER A 160 -7.60 -4.60 -17.35
C SER A 160 -9.03 -5.12 -17.53
N ASP A 161 -9.41 -6.17 -16.81
CA ASP A 161 -10.69 -6.86 -16.96
C ASP A 161 -11.72 -6.53 -15.88
N ILE A 162 -11.35 -5.76 -14.86
CA ILE A 162 -12.29 -5.34 -13.81
C ILE A 162 -13.31 -4.33 -14.36
N ALA A 163 -14.50 -4.35 -13.79
CA ALA A 163 -15.56 -3.41 -14.14
C ALA A 163 -15.16 -1.98 -13.76
N ALA A 164 -15.53 -1.00 -14.59
CA ALA A 164 -15.42 0.41 -14.23
C ALA A 164 -16.18 0.71 -12.92
N GLY A 165 -15.72 1.73 -12.20
CA GLY A 165 -16.33 2.17 -10.95
C GLY A 165 -15.34 2.74 -9.96
N ASN A 166 -15.81 2.95 -8.74
CA ASN A 166 -15.02 3.50 -7.65
C ASN A 166 -14.40 2.38 -6.83
N TYR A 167 -13.10 2.51 -6.54
CA TYR A 167 -12.32 1.52 -5.79
C TYR A 167 -11.45 2.20 -4.75
N VAL A 168 -11.14 1.48 -3.69
CA VAL A 168 -10.04 1.81 -2.79
C VAL A 168 -8.85 0.96 -3.18
N LEU A 169 -7.74 1.58 -3.58
CA LEU A 169 -6.43 0.95 -3.66
C LEU A 169 -5.83 0.94 -2.26
N ARG A 170 -5.45 -0.24 -1.78
CA ARG A 170 -4.69 -0.43 -0.56
C ARG A 170 -3.29 -0.90 -0.93
N HIS A 171 -2.34 0.00 -0.84
CA HIS A 171 -0.91 -0.22 -0.99
C HIS A 171 -0.29 -0.46 0.38
N GLU A 172 0.57 -1.45 0.50
CA GLU A 172 1.17 -1.79 1.80
C GLU A 172 2.61 -2.23 1.66
N ILE A 173 3.45 -1.73 2.56
CA ILE A 173 4.75 -2.32 2.85
C ILE A 173 4.68 -2.98 4.23
N ILE A 174 5.20 -4.21 4.34
CA ILE A 174 5.37 -4.89 5.63
C ILE A 174 6.85 -4.90 5.94
N ALA A 175 7.30 -4.11 6.93
CA ALA A 175 8.70 -4.12 7.33
C ALA A 175 8.98 -5.29 8.27
N LEU A 176 10.01 -6.09 7.94
CA LEU A 176 10.31 -7.37 8.58
C LEU A 176 11.61 -7.35 9.41
N HIS A 177 12.25 -6.20 9.58
CA HIS A 177 13.53 -6.11 10.29
C HIS A 177 13.51 -6.61 11.75
N SER A 178 12.32 -6.65 12.37
CA SER A 178 12.11 -7.21 13.73
C SER A 178 11.17 -8.41 13.72
N ALA A 179 10.79 -8.93 12.56
CA ALA A 179 9.74 -9.94 12.40
C ALA A 179 10.18 -11.38 12.78
N GLY A 180 11.45 -11.59 13.15
CA GLY A 180 11.92 -12.86 13.72
C GLY A 180 11.32 -13.17 15.10
N GLN A 181 10.62 -12.23 15.70
CA GLN A 181 9.89 -12.39 16.96
C GLN A 181 8.41 -12.02 16.79
N GLN A 182 7.57 -12.56 17.66
CA GLN A 182 6.15 -12.28 17.65
C GLN A 182 5.87 -10.77 17.79
N ASN A 183 4.95 -10.25 16.99
CA ASN A 183 4.60 -8.83 16.90
C ASN A 183 5.74 -7.91 16.43
N GLY A 184 6.82 -8.45 15.88
CA GLY A 184 7.93 -7.65 15.39
C GLY A 184 7.77 -7.10 13.97
N ALA A 185 6.91 -7.67 13.14
CA ALA A 185 6.57 -7.10 11.84
C ALA A 185 5.84 -5.76 11.99
N GLN A 186 5.94 -4.89 10.98
CA GLN A 186 5.33 -3.56 11.00
C GLN A 186 4.54 -3.35 9.71
N PHE A 187 3.23 -3.13 9.81
CA PHE A 187 2.35 -2.90 8.67
C PHE A 187 2.21 -1.40 8.38
N TYR A 188 2.36 -1.02 7.11
CA TYR A 188 2.24 0.36 6.62
C TYR A 188 1.20 0.45 5.50
N PRO A 189 -0.08 0.19 5.78
CA PRO A 189 -1.13 0.28 4.78
C PRO A 189 -1.44 1.73 4.42
N GLN A 190 -1.54 2.02 3.11
CA GLN A 190 -1.90 3.32 2.55
C GLN A 190 -3.11 3.13 1.64
N CYS A 191 -4.24 3.78 1.92
CA CYS A 191 -5.44 3.69 1.10
C CYS A 191 -5.63 4.95 0.25
N ILE A 192 -6.04 4.75 -1.01
CA ILE A 192 -6.23 5.79 -2.01
C ILE A 192 -7.53 5.51 -2.75
N ASN A 193 -8.40 6.53 -2.88
CA ASN A 193 -9.60 6.42 -3.67
C ASN A 193 -9.29 6.53 -5.16
N LEU A 194 -9.79 5.59 -5.94
CA LEU A 194 -9.66 5.54 -7.39
C LEU A 194 -11.02 5.60 -8.07
N GLN A 195 -11.09 6.29 -9.20
CA GLN A 195 -12.14 6.15 -10.19
C GLN A 195 -11.56 5.37 -11.39
N VAL A 196 -11.89 4.09 -11.48
CA VAL A 196 -11.45 3.22 -12.58
C VAL A 196 -12.38 3.40 -13.76
N THR A 197 -11.83 3.78 -14.92
CA THR A 197 -12.55 3.96 -16.18
C THR A 197 -12.24 2.82 -17.16
N GLY A 198 -13.12 2.59 -18.12
CA GLY A 198 -12.95 1.50 -19.09
C GLY A 198 -13.00 0.11 -18.43
N GLY A 199 -12.24 -0.83 -18.97
CA GLY A 199 -12.11 -2.18 -18.45
C GLY A 199 -13.18 -3.16 -18.93
N GLY A 200 -13.26 -4.28 -18.21
CA GLY A 200 -14.20 -5.36 -18.52
C GLY A 200 -15.43 -5.38 -17.61
N SER A 201 -15.88 -6.57 -17.28
CA SER A 201 -17.04 -6.80 -16.42
C SER A 201 -16.71 -7.61 -15.15
N ALA A 202 -15.42 -7.90 -14.92
CA ALA A 202 -15.04 -8.68 -13.76
C ALA A 202 -15.30 -7.89 -12.45
N ASN A 203 -15.87 -8.59 -11.50
CA ASN A 203 -16.13 -8.08 -10.16
C ASN A 203 -15.58 -9.09 -9.14
N PRO A 204 -14.25 -9.10 -8.92
CA PRO A 204 -13.63 -10.09 -8.05
C PRO A 204 -14.19 -10.02 -6.65
N SER A 205 -14.49 -11.18 -6.07
CA SER A 205 -14.80 -11.25 -4.65
C SER A 205 -13.53 -11.04 -3.84
N GLY A 206 -13.63 -10.25 -2.78
CA GLY A 206 -12.54 -9.99 -1.86
C GLY A 206 -12.84 -10.54 -0.47
N VAL A 207 -11.88 -10.37 0.44
CA VAL A 207 -12.01 -10.66 1.87
C VAL A 207 -12.08 -9.36 2.68
N ALA A 208 -12.62 -9.41 3.88
CA ALA A 208 -12.62 -8.25 4.78
C ALA A 208 -11.17 -7.81 5.08
N GLY A 209 -10.91 -6.52 5.16
CA GLY A 209 -9.58 -6.00 5.45
C GLY A 209 -9.02 -6.51 6.78
N THR A 210 -9.88 -6.73 7.78
CA THR A 210 -9.53 -7.33 9.09
C THR A 210 -9.26 -8.84 9.04
N SER A 211 -9.37 -9.47 7.87
CA SER A 211 -9.11 -10.90 7.65
C SER A 211 -7.98 -11.15 6.66
N LEU A 212 -7.21 -10.10 6.30
CA LEU A 212 -6.09 -10.21 5.36
C LEU A 212 -4.92 -10.98 5.98
N TYR A 213 -4.66 -10.80 7.27
CA TYR A 213 -3.50 -11.35 7.96
C TYR A 213 -3.83 -11.84 9.37
N THR A 214 -2.96 -12.71 9.88
CA THR A 214 -2.87 -13.03 11.30
C THR A 214 -1.44 -12.72 11.81
N ALA A 215 -1.30 -12.52 13.10
CA ALA A 215 0.02 -12.24 13.72
C ALA A 215 1.01 -13.42 13.59
N THR A 216 0.52 -14.60 13.27
CA THR A 216 1.30 -15.85 13.17
C THR A 216 1.45 -16.36 11.74
N ASP A 217 0.95 -15.63 10.74
CA ASP A 217 1.20 -15.98 9.33
C ASP A 217 2.69 -16.08 9.07
N LYS A 218 3.12 -17.09 8.31
CA LYS A 218 4.53 -17.33 7.99
C LYS A 218 5.23 -16.16 7.30
N GLY A 219 4.48 -15.27 6.66
CA GLY A 219 4.99 -14.05 6.07
C GLY A 219 4.91 -12.83 7.00
N VAL A 220 4.33 -12.96 8.19
CA VAL A 220 4.27 -11.92 9.24
C VAL A 220 5.29 -12.22 10.34
N LEU A 221 5.34 -13.46 10.81
CA LEU A 221 6.40 -13.94 11.71
C LEU A 221 7.49 -14.60 10.86
N PHE A 222 8.52 -13.83 10.48
CA PHE A 222 9.54 -14.26 9.55
C PHE A 222 10.91 -13.64 9.87
N ASP A 223 11.91 -14.46 10.08
CA ASP A 223 13.29 -14.01 10.32
C ASP A 223 14.02 -13.76 9.00
N ILE A 224 14.21 -12.49 8.64
CA ILE A 224 14.93 -12.10 7.41
C ILE A 224 16.46 -12.35 7.52
N TYR A 225 16.98 -12.62 8.71
CA TYR A 225 18.41 -12.83 8.96
C TYR A 225 18.78 -14.31 8.98
N SER A 226 17.82 -15.22 8.82
CA SER A 226 18.04 -16.67 8.79
C SER A 226 18.68 -17.21 7.49
N GLY A 227 19.02 -16.34 6.53
CA GLY A 227 19.56 -16.75 5.23
C GLY A 227 18.51 -17.30 4.25
N ALA A 228 17.24 -17.01 4.46
CA ALA A 228 16.16 -17.47 3.60
C ALA A 228 16.33 -16.96 2.15
N THR A 229 16.12 -17.84 1.17
CA THR A 229 16.16 -17.53 -0.27
C THR A 229 14.78 -17.32 -0.89
N SER A 230 13.71 -17.60 -0.13
CA SER A 230 12.32 -17.41 -0.52
C SER A 230 11.51 -16.84 0.64
N TYR A 231 10.40 -16.20 0.32
CA TYR A 231 9.52 -15.58 1.30
C TYR A 231 8.05 -15.89 1.00
N PRO A 232 7.28 -16.42 1.97
CA PRO A 232 5.86 -16.67 1.79
C PRO A 232 5.07 -15.37 2.01
N ILE A 233 4.69 -14.70 0.93
CA ILE A 233 3.95 -13.44 1.01
C ILE A 233 2.58 -13.69 1.65
N PRO A 234 2.19 -12.96 2.72
CA PRO A 234 0.94 -13.22 3.43
C PRO A 234 -0.28 -12.68 2.66
N GLY A 235 -1.47 -13.09 3.09
CA GLY A 235 -2.75 -12.68 2.53
C GLY A 235 -3.27 -13.63 1.44
N PRO A 236 -4.43 -13.29 0.82
CA PRO A 236 -5.04 -14.12 -0.22
C PRO A 236 -4.16 -14.18 -1.48
N ALA A 237 -4.41 -15.19 -2.33
CA ALA A 237 -3.76 -15.28 -3.64
C ALA A 237 -4.05 -14.06 -4.52
N VAL A 238 -3.10 -13.73 -5.41
CA VAL A 238 -3.29 -12.65 -6.39
C VAL A 238 -4.44 -13.00 -7.33
N TYR A 239 -5.31 -12.01 -7.55
CA TYR A 239 -6.37 -12.11 -8.54
C TYR A 239 -5.76 -12.37 -9.93
N SER A 240 -6.24 -13.41 -10.58
CA SER A 240 -5.89 -13.71 -11.96
C SER A 240 -7.13 -13.54 -12.83
N SER A 241 -7.00 -12.73 -13.89
CA SER A 241 -8.05 -12.60 -14.89
C SER A 241 -8.34 -13.97 -15.50
N LYS A 242 -9.61 -14.39 -15.51
CA LYS A 242 -10.01 -15.57 -16.30
C LYS A 242 -9.88 -15.18 -17.77
N LYS A 243 -8.79 -15.57 -18.45
CA LYS A 243 -8.72 -15.50 -19.90
C LYS A 243 -9.99 -16.18 -20.45
N ARG A 244 -10.85 -15.45 -21.13
CA ARG A 244 -11.93 -16.04 -21.92
C ARG A 244 -11.25 -17.04 -22.86
N ARG A 245 -11.47 -18.34 -22.65
CA ARG A 245 -11.20 -19.33 -23.68
C ARG A 245 -12.11 -18.95 -24.85
N SER A 246 -11.54 -18.37 -25.91
CA SER A 246 -12.21 -18.30 -27.20
C SER A 246 -12.41 -19.73 -27.63
N HIS A 247 -13.64 -20.23 -27.58
CA HIS A 247 -14.00 -21.43 -28.31
C HIS A 247 -13.86 -21.05 -29.80
N ALA A 248 -12.80 -21.56 -30.44
CA ALA A 248 -12.76 -21.62 -31.89
C ALA A 248 -14.02 -22.43 -32.27
N ARG A 249 -15.00 -21.76 -32.88
CA ARG A 249 -16.10 -22.45 -33.53
C ARG A 249 -15.47 -23.16 -34.72
N ASP A 250 -15.43 -24.47 -34.68
CA ASP A 250 -15.15 -25.31 -35.82
C ASP A 250 -16.10 -24.90 -36.94
N ILE A 251 -15.57 -24.23 -37.96
CA ILE A 251 -16.28 -23.98 -39.21
C ILE A 251 -16.29 -25.34 -39.91
N VAL A 252 -17.37 -26.08 -39.76
CA VAL A 252 -17.64 -27.24 -40.60
C VAL A 252 -17.94 -26.69 -41.98
N VAL A 253 -16.98 -26.78 -42.87
CA VAL A 253 -17.19 -26.57 -44.32
C VAL A 253 -17.83 -27.84 -44.82
N ALA A 254 -19.14 -27.80 -45.12
CA ALA A 254 -19.82 -28.85 -45.86
C ALA A 254 -19.43 -28.73 -47.31
N ASN A 255 -18.84 -29.82 -47.86
CA ASN A 255 -18.70 -30.04 -49.28
C ASN A 255 -20.02 -30.52 -49.91
#